data_c0b96ab92897e9457334ae075dcc3062
#
_entry.id   c0b96ab92897e9457334ae075dcc3062
#
_cell.length_a   1.000
_cell.length_b   1.000
_cell.length_c   1.000
_cell.angle_alpha   90.00
_cell.angle_beta   90.00
_cell.angle_gamma   90.00
#
_symmetry.space_group_name_H-M   'P 1'
#
loop_
_entity.id
_entity.type
_entity.pdbx_description
1 polymer ?
#
loop_
_entity_poly.entity_id
_entity_poly.type
_entity_poly.pdbx_seq_one_letter_code
_entity_poly.pdbx_strand_id
1 'polypeptide(L)'
;MGADFTHVQLLVSRGETQEAHRRLDALLAAEPEHLGALLLKARLLLEARHDHDALLVLDRAVAAQPRSAQALNARARARAGTGRDEEALAHGRAALALLGEGDNFRHAGSVYLTMVWCLREMRRYREALEVAEEGLRRTPDAVLAQWATQVEEDIIRAERERC
;
A
#
# COMPACT_ATOMS: atom_id res chain seq x y z
N MET A 1 -22.83 11.05 -10.89
CA MET A 1 -21.99 10.59 -9.77
C MET A 1 -20.60 10.14 -10.25
N GLY A 2 -20.43 9.29 -11.26
CA GLY A 2 -19.08 8.91 -11.77
C GLY A 2 -18.24 10.05 -12.37
N ALA A 3 -18.88 11.08 -12.89
CA ALA A 3 -18.18 12.23 -13.49
C ALA A 3 -17.34 13.03 -12.48
N ASP A 4 -17.79 13.13 -11.22
CA ASP A 4 -17.07 13.92 -10.20
C ASP A 4 -15.75 13.25 -9.78
N PHE A 5 -15.71 11.94 -9.61
CA PHE A 5 -14.48 11.22 -9.25
C PHE A 5 -13.45 11.23 -10.38
N THR A 6 -13.88 11.07 -11.63
CA THR A 6 -12.99 11.16 -12.80
C THR A 6 -12.37 12.56 -12.92
N HIS A 7 -13.16 13.60 -12.64
CA HIS A 7 -12.64 14.97 -12.63
C HIS A 7 -11.59 15.16 -11.53
N VAL A 8 -11.80 14.59 -10.34
CA VAL A 8 -10.81 14.63 -9.26
C VAL A 8 -9.50 13.95 -9.67
N GLN A 9 -9.58 12.79 -10.32
CA GLN A 9 -8.38 12.10 -10.83
C GLN A 9 -7.61 12.96 -11.86
N LEU A 10 -8.32 13.69 -12.70
CA LEU A 10 -7.72 14.62 -13.65
C LEU A 10 -7.03 15.80 -12.94
N LEU A 11 -7.64 16.37 -11.90
CA LEU A 11 -7.02 17.43 -11.08
C LEU A 11 -5.71 16.94 -10.45
N VAL A 12 -5.72 15.73 -9.88
CA VAL A 12 -4.51 15.13 -9.31
C VAL A 12 -3.43 14.94 -10.35
N SER A 13 -3.77 14.45 -11.55
CA SER A 13 -2.79 14.27 -12.63
C SER A 13 -2.18 15.59 -13.14
N ARG A 14 -2.88 16.71 -12.95
CA ARG A 14 -2.40 18.08 -13.28
C ARG A 14 -1.65 18.74 -12.12
N GLY A 15 -1.55 18.09 -10.96
CA GLY A 15 -0.93 18.67 -9.76
C GLY A 15 -1.80 19.70 -9.04
N GLU A 16 -3.08 19.83 -9.40
CA GLU A 16 -4.05 20.74 -8.78
C GLU A 16 -4.55 20.17 -7.44
N THR A 17 -3.61 19.92 -6.52
CA THR A 17 -3.84 19.15 -5.30
C THR A 17 -4.87 19.79 -4.37
N GLN A 18 -4.86 21.12 -4.21
CA GLN A 18 -5.81 21.81 -3.33
C GLN A 18 -7.27 21.68 -3.83
N GLU A 19 -7.49 21.80 -5.13
CA GLU A 19 -8.82 21.62 -5.70
C GLU A 19 -9.25 20.16 -5.64
N ALA A 20 -8.33 19.23 -5.87
CA ALA A 20 -8.58 17.81 -5.71
C ALA A 20 -9.05 17.48 -4.28
N HIS A 21 -8.41 18.03 -3.25
CA HIS A 21 -8.84 17.85 -1.85
C HIS A 21 -10.25 18.38 -1.62
N ARG A 22 -10.54 19.60 -2.06
CA ARG A 22 -11.90 20.18 -1.92
C ARG A 22 -12.97 19.32 -2.57
N ARG A 23 -12.70 18.82 -3.78
CA ARG A 23 -13.64 17.95 -4.51
C ARG A 23 -13.80 16.59 -3.86
N LEU A 24 -12.71 16.00 -3.33
CA LEU A 24 -12.76 14.76 -2.56
C LEU A 24 -13.62 14.93 -1.30
N ASP A 25 -13.47 16.05 -0.59
CA ASP A 25 -14.26 16.32 0.61
C ASP A 25 -15.74 16.45 0.29
N ALA A 26 -16.09 17.16 -0.79
CA ALA A 26 -17.48 17.27 -1.25
C ALA A 26 -18.05 15.92 -1.70
N LEU A 27 -17.26 15.12 -2.43
CA LEU A 27 -17.68 13.78 -2.84
C LEU A 27 -17.89 12.86 -1.62
N LEU A 28 -16.97 12.86 -0.67
CA LEU A 28 -17.07 12.04 0.55
C LEU A 28 -18.12 12.53 1.54
N ALA A 29 -18.57 13.79 1.45
CA ALA A 29 -19.74 14.29 2.17
C ALA A 29 -21.05 13.74 1.57
N ALA A 30 -21.11 13.58 0.25
CA ALA A 30 -22.27 13.02 -0.44
C ALA A 30 -22.26 11.46 -0.42
N GLU A 31 -21.08 10.87 -0.57
CA GLU A 31 -20.87 9.42 -0.65
C GLU A 31 -19.75 9.00 0.33
N PRO A 32 -20.05 8.86 1.63
CA PRO A 32 -19.04 8.63 2.68
C PRO A 32 -18.22 7.34 2.51
N GLU A 33 -18.78 6.35 1.79
CA GLU A 33 -18.18 5.02 1.58
C GLU A 33 -17.60 4.83 0.16
N HIS A 34 -17.45 5.93 -0.61
CA HIS A 34 -16.89 5.85 -1.95
C HIS A 34 -15.41 5.44 -1.90
N LEU A 35 -15.13 4.14 -2.08
CA LEU A 35 -13.80 3.55 -1.89
C LEU A 35 -12.70 4.26 -2.69
N GLY A 36 -12.94 4.54 -3.97
CA GLY A 36 -11.96 5.22 -4.83
C GLY A 36 -11.58 6.61 -4.29
N ALA A 37 -12.55 7.36 -3.78
CA ALA A 37 -12.32 8.69 -3.19
C ALA A 37 -11.55 8.59 -1.87
N LEU A 38 -11.90 7.63 -1.00
CA LEU A 38 -11.17 7.37 0.25
C LEU A 38 -9.71 7.01 -0.01
N LEU A 39 -9.45 6.10 -0.95
CA LEU A 39 -8.09 5.67 -1.31
C LEU A 39 -7.28 6.81 -1.93
N LEU A 40 -7.90 7.61 -2.81
CA LEU A 40 -7.23 8.75 -3.42
C LEU A 40 -6.91 9.84 -2.39
N LYS A 41 -7.85 10.14 -1.49
CA LYS A 41 -7.62 11.09 -0.39
C LYS A 41 -6.49 10.63 0.52
N ALA A 42 -6.49 9.37 0.92
CA ALA A 42 -5.44 8.81 1.75
C ALA A 42 -4.05 8.89 1.06
N ARG A 43 -3.99 8.60 -0.25
CA ARG A 43 -2.75 8.74 -1.03
C ARG A 43 -2.22 10.16 -0.99
N LEU A 44 -3.06 11.16 -1.26
CA LEU A 44 -2.65 12.57 -1.23
C LEU A 44 -2.18 13.00 0.18
N LEU A 45 -2.83 12.51 1.23
CA LEU A 45 -2.40 12.77 2.61
C LEU A 45 -1.04 12.14 2.92
N LEU A 46 -0.77 10.91 2.45
CA LEU A 46 0.54 10.27 2.60
C LEU A 46 1.64 11.00 1.83
N GLU A 47 1.35 11.47 0.62
CA GLU A 47 2.27 12.30 -0.17
C GLU A 47 2.60 13.62 0.54
N ALA A 48 1.64 14.19 1.27
CA ALA A 48 1.82 15.38 2.09
C ALA A 48 2.40 15.09 3.50
N ARG A 49 2.75 13.84 3.83
CA ARG A 49 3.24 13.39 5.16
C ARG A 49 2.23 13.59 6.30
N HIS A 50 0.96 13.66 5.99
CA HIS A 50 -0.13 13.64 6.96
C HIS A 50 -0.53 12.20 7.29
N ASP A 51 0.42 11.42 7.79
CA ASP A 51 0.30 9.96 7.95
C ASP A 51 -0.86 9.56 8.89
N HIS A 52 -1.10 10.34 9.95
CA HIS A 52 -2.20 10.09 10.89
C HIS A 52 -3.58 10.27 10.22
N ASP A 53 -3.77 11.35 9.49
CA ASP A 53 -5.03 11.63 8.80
C ASP A 53 -5.29 10.61 7.68
N ALA A 54 -4.23 10.19 6.99
CA ALA A 54 -4.31 9.12 6.01
C ALA A 54 -4.80 7.82 6.63
N LEU A 55 -4.30 7.43 7.82
CA LEU A 55 -4.75 6.23 8.53
C LEU A 55 -6.23 6.31 8.90
N LEU A 56 -6.72 7.46 9.39
CA LEU A 56 -8.15 7.64 9.70
C LEU A 56 -9.03 7.44 8.45
N VAL A 57 -8.60 7.96 7.30
CA VAL A 57 -9.31 7.78 6.03
C VAL A 57 -9.28 6.31 5.57
N LEU A 58 -8.13 5.63 5.76
CA LEU A 58 -7.99 4.22 5.38
C LEU A 58 -8.74 3.28 6.31
N ASP A 59 -8.86 3.59 7.58
CA ASP A 59 -9.72 2.82 8.49
C ASP A 59 -11.20 2.92 8.07
N ARG A 60 -11.66 4.09 7.59
CA ARG A 60 -12.98 4.23 6.97
C ARG A 60 -13.10 3.40 5.69
N ALA A 61 -12.08 3.40 4.83
CA ALA A 61 -12.09 2.62 3.59
C ALA A 61 -12.21 1.12 3.86
N VAL A 62 -11.49 0.60 4.87
CA VAL A 62 -11.58 -0.80 5.28
C VAL A 62 -12.90 -1.11 5.96
N ALA A 63 -13.45 -0.18 6.77
CA ALA A 63 -14.77 -0.37 7.38
C ALA A 63 -15.89 -0.44 6.32
N ALA A 64 -15.82 0.42 5.29
CA ALA A 64 -16.77 0.41 4.18
C ALA A 64 -16.67 -0.87 3.32
N GLN A 65 -15.45 -1.35 3.07
CA GLN A 65 -15.20 -2.54 2.27
C GLN A 65 -14.14 -3.44 2.91
N PRO A 66 -14.50 -4.27 3.92
CA PRO A 66 -13.55 -5.10 4.67
C PRO A 66 -12.82 -6.16 3.83
N ARG A 67 -13.39 -6.54 2.68
CA ARG A 67 -12.80 -7.50 1.74
C ARG A 67 -12.07 -6.85 0.57
N SER A 68 -11.79 -5.56 0.63
CA SER A 68 -11.00 -4.88 -0.39
C SER A 68 -9.51 -5.08 -0.13
N ALA A 69 -8.86 -5.92 -0.93
CA ALA A 69 -7.41 -6.09 -0.88
C ALA A 69 -6.66 -4.76 -1.10
N GLN A 70 -7.22 -3.87 -1.94
CA GLN A 70 -6.66 -2.56 -2.19
C GLN A 70 -6.70 -1.66 -0.94
N ALA A 71 -7.82 -1.65 -0.20
CA ALA A 71 -7.95 -0.89 1.04
C ALA A 71 -7.01 -1.41 2.13
N LEU A 72 -6.95 -2.74 2.29
CA LEU A 72 -6.04 -3.39 3.25
C LEU A 72 -4.57 -3.10 2.93
N ASN A 73 -4.17 -3.19 1.65
CA ASN A 73 -2.80 -2.87 1.25
C ASN A 73 -2.46 -1.39 1.44
N ALA A 74 -3.38 -0.48 1.09
CA ALA A 74 -3.17 0.96 1.31
C ALA A 74 -2.97 1.26 2.82
N ARG A 75 -3.77 0.63 3.69
CA ARG A 75 -3.62 0.74 5.14
C ARG A 75 -2.31 0.13 5.65
N ALA A 76 -1.90 -1.03 5.10
CA ALA A 76 -0.62 -1.64 5.41
C ALA A 76 0.54 -0.68 5.12
N ARG A 77 0.56 -0.08 3.93
CA ARG A 77 1.58 0.91 3.54
C ARG A 77 1.63 2.12 4.47
N ALA A 78 0.46 2.65 4.85
CA ALA A 78 0.39 3.79 5.77
C ALA A 78 0.93 3.42 7.16
N ARG A 79 0.62 2.22 7.66
CA ARG A 79 1.13 1.73 8.96
C ARG A 79 2.64 1.50 8.94
N ALA A 80 3.16 0.90 7.87
CA ALA A 80 4.60 0.75 7.69
C ALA A 80 5.32 2.11 7.71
N GLY A 81 4.77 3.13 7.04
CA GLY A 81 5.31 4.49 7.08
C GLY A 81 5.31 5.14 8.48
N THR A 82 4.55 4.60 9.43
CA THR A 82 4.52 5.06 10.84
C THR A 82 5.26 4.13 11.81
N GLY A 83 6.04 3.16 11.31
CA GLY A 83 6.81 2.20 12.13
C GLY A 83 5.96 1.10 12.77
N ARG A 84 4.75 0.86 12.28
CA ARG A 84 3.87 -0.24 12.73
C ARG A 84 3.99 -1.45 11.79
N ASP A 85 5.22 -1.93 11.62
CA ASP A 85 5.56 -2.89 10.58
C ASP A 85 4.89 -4.27 10.76
N GLU A 86 4.74 -4.75 12.00
CA GLU A 86 4.04 -6.02 12.28
C GLU A 86 2.54 -5.94 11.92
N GLU A 87 1.88 -4.84 12.25
CA GLU A 87 0.48 -4.62 11.86
C GLU A 87 0.35 -4.48 10.33
N ALA A 88 1.29 -3.78 9.69
CA ALA A 88 1.34 -3.64 8.25
C ALA A 88 1.51 -5.01 7.56
N LEU A 89 2.41 -5.85 8.08
CA LEU A 89 2.65 -7.19 7.58
C LEU A 89 1.40 -8.07 7.70
N ALA A 90 0.69 -8.02 8.84
CA ALA A 90 -0.56 -8.74 9.05
C ALA A 90 -1.64 -8.32 8.03
N HIS A 91 -1.77 -7.02 7.75
CA HIS A 91 -2.71 -6.52 6.73
C HIS A 91 -2.30 -6.87 5.30
N GLY A 92 -1.00 -6.88 5.01
CA GLY A 92 -0.48 -7.37 3.73
C GLY A 92 -0.86 -8.84 3.49
N ARG A 93 -0.67 -9.70 4.48
CA ARG A 93 -1.08 -11.12 4.42
C ARG A 93 -2.59 -11.27 4.22
N ALA A 94 -3.40 -10.48 4.93
CA ALA A 94 -4.85 -10.48 4.75
C ALA A 94 -5.25 -10.02 3.35
N ALA A 95 -4.59 -9.02 2.78
CA ALA A 95 -4.82 -8.56 1.42
C ALA A 95 -4.49 -9.66 0.39
N LEU A 96 -3.36 -10.36 0.54
CA LEU A 96 -3.00 -11.48 -0.34
C LEU A 96 -4.02 -12.63 -0.28
N ALA A 97 -4.51 -12.95 0.91
CA ALA A 97 -5.53 -13.99 1.09
C ALA A 97 -6.84 -13.66 0.35
N LEU A 98 -7.17 -12.39 0.19
CA LEU A 98 -8.36 -11.95 -0.55
C LEU A 98 -8.16 -11.93 -2.06
N LEU A 99 -6.92 -11.80 -2.55
CA LEU A 99 -6.63 -11.77 -3.99
C LEU A 99 -6.74 -13.16 -4.66
N GLY A 100 -6.70 -14.24 -3.87
CA GLY A 100 -6.86 -15.60 -4.38
C GLY A 100 -5.73 -16.05 -5.33
N GLU A 101 -5.94 -17.22 -5.94
CA GLU A 101 -5.09 -17.72 -7.03
C GLU A 101 -5.72 -17.27 -8.35
N GLY A 102 -5.09 -16.36 -9.06
CA GLY A 102 -5.46 -15.99 -10.43
C GLY A 102 -6.00 -14.59 -10.64
N ASP A 103 -6.34 -13.82 -9.60
CA ASP A 103 -6.91 -12.50 -9.76
C ASP A 103 -5.91 -11.35 -9.49
N ASN A 104 -5.92 -10.38 -10.42
CA ASN A 104 -5.34 -9.04 -10.28
C ASN A 104 -3.86 -8.97 -9.89
N PHE A 105 -2.99 -9.49 -10.73
CA PHE A 105 -1.53 -9.39 -10.62
C PHE A 105 -0.99 -8.00 -10.25
N ARG A 106 -1.63 -6.92 -10.72
CA ARG A 106 -1.23 -5.55 -10.40
C ARG A 106 -1.31 -5.21 -8.90
N HIS A 107 -2.29 -5.77 -8.20
CA HIS A 107 -2.45 -5.52 -6.77
C HIS A 107 -1.58 -6.45 -5.91
N ALA A 108 -1.34 -7.68 -6.35
CA ALA A 108 -0.48 -8.61 -5.64
C ALA A 108 0.96 -8.10 -5.54
N GLY A 109 1.55 -7.61 -6.63
CA GLY A 109 2.91 -7.05 -6.63
C GLY A 109 3.09 -5.95 -5.58
N SER A 110 2.16 -4.99 -5.53
CA SER A 110 2.23 -3.89 -4.54
C SER A 110 2.07 -4.37 -3.08
N VAL A 111 1.34 -5.47 -2.85
CA VAL A 111 1.23 -6.07 -1.51
C VAL A 111 2.54 -6.73 -1.11
N TYR A 112 3.15 -7.52 -2.00
CA TYR A 112 4.46 -8.12 -1.76
C TYR A 112 5.53 -7.07 -1.48
N LEU A 113 5.58 -5.98 -2.27
CA LEU A 113 6.49 -4.85 -2.03
C LEU A 113 6.31 -4.25 -0.63
N THR A 114 5.07 -4.04 -0.19
CA THR A 114 4.79 -3.54 1.16
C THR A 114 5.31 -4.50 2.24
N MET A 115 5.09 -5.80 2.08
CA MET A 115 5.53 -6.81 3.04
C MET A 115 7.06 -6.93 3.09
N VAL A 116 7.73 -6.92 1.94
CA VAL A 116 9.20 -6.93 1.84
C VAL A 116 9.78 -5.69 2.54
N TRP A 117 9.19 -4.51 2.30
CA TRP A 117 9.63 -3.31 2.98
C TRP A 117 9.50 -3.42 4.50
N CYS A 118 8.34 -3.82 5.04
CA CYS A 118 8.16 -4.00 6.48
C CYS A 118 9.19 -4.98 7.08
N LEU A 119 9.41 -6.10 6.42
CA LEU A 119 10.37 -7.12 6.90
C LEU A 119 11.81 -6.60 6.88
N ARG A 120 12.18 -5.78 5.89
CA ARG A 120 13.49 -5.12 5.85
C ARG A 120 13.66 -4.13 7.00
N GLU A 121 12.67 -3.29 7.26
CA GLU A 121 12.70 -2.33 8.39
C GLU A 121 12.87 -3.06 9.73
N MET A 122 12.22 -4.23 9.90
CA MET A 122 12.38 -5.10 11.05
C MET A 122 13.68 -5.92 11.06
N ARG A 123 14.56 -5.75 10.05
CA ARG A 123 15.79 -6.52 9.84
C ARG A 123 15.58 -8.04 9.69
N ARG A 124 14.38 -8.46 9.32
CA ARG A 124 14.00 -9.86 9.05
C ARG A 124 14.29 -10.21 7.60
N TYR A 125 15.55 -10.04 7.19
CA TYR A 125 15.98 -10.08 5.79
C TYR A 125 15.72 -11.42 5.09
N ARG A 126 15.89 -12.56 5.80
CA ARG A 126 15.62 -13.88 5.21
C ARG A 126 14.14 -14.06 4.88
N GLU A 127 13.25 -13.66 5.78
CA GLU A 127 11.82 -13.67 5.52
C GLU A 127 11.41 -12.68 4.41
N ALA A 128 12.07 -11.52 4.34
CA ALA A 128 11.85 -10.56 3.28
C ALA A 128 12.19 -11.17 1.90
N LEU A 129 13.30 -11.94 1.82
CA LEU A 129 13.69 -12.62 0.60
C LEU A 129 12.66 -13.70 0.20
N GLU A 130 12.23 -14.54 1.14
CA GLU A 130 11.19 -15.56 0.90
C GLU A 130 9.89 -14.94 0.34
N VAL A 131 9.45 -13.81 0.94
CA VAL A 131 8.27 -13.07 0.48
C VAL A 131 8.47 -12.47 -0.91
N ALA A 132 9.66 -11.92 -1.20
CA ALA A 132 9.98 -11.38 -2.52
C ALA A 132 9.98 -12.48 -3.60
N GLU A 133 10.62 -13.63 -3.32
CA GLU A 133 10.64 -14.78 -4.21
C GLU A 133 9.23 -15.36 -4.45
N GLU A 134 8.41 -15.47 -3.41
CA GLU A 134 7.02 -15.88 -3.56
C GLU A 134 6.26 -14.92 -4.47
N GLY A 135 6.42 -13.61 -4.25
CA GLY A 135 5.83 -12.57 -5.08
C GLY A 135 6.25 -12.69 -6.55
N LEU A 136 7.54 -12.91 -6.82
CA LEU A 136 8.07 -13.07 -8.17
C LEU A 136 7.57 -14.33 -8.88
N ARG A 137 7.30 -15.42 -8.13
CA ARG A 137 6.66 -16.63 -8.70
C ARG A 137 5.21 -16.36 -9.12
N ARG A 138 4.51 -15.47 -8.42
CA ARG A 138 3.09 -15.15 -8.69
C ARG A 138 2.92 -14.01 -9.68
N THR A 139 3.81 -13.04 -9.66
CA THR A 139 3.74 -11.83 -10.49
C THR A 139 5.14 -11.42 -10.93
N PRO A 140 5.44 -11.40 -12.23
CA PRO A 140 6.71 -10.89 -12.74
C PRO A 140 6.72 -9.36 -12.60
N ASP A 141 7.32 -8.86 -11.52
CA ASP A 141 7.41 -7.45 -11.18
C ASP A 141 8.88 -7.03 -11.09
N ALA A 142 9.31 -6.12 -11.97
CA ALA A 142 10.69 -5.65 -12.04
C ALA A 142 11.14 -4.92 -10.76
N VAL A 143 10.21 -4.19 -10.11
CA VAL A 143 10.51 -3.49 -8.85
C VAL A 143 10.72 -4.50 -7.73
N LEU A 144 9.87 -5.53 -7.67
CA LEU A 144 10.01 -6.59 -6.68
C LEU A 144 11.33 -7.38 -6.89
N ALA A 145 11.76 -7.60 -8.13
CA ALA A 145 13.05 -8.22 -8.44
C ALA A 145 14.23 -7.38 -7.94
N GLN A 146 14.18 -6.06 -8.13
CA GLN A 146 15.21 -5.15 -7.58
C GLN A 146 15.24 -5.20 -6.04
N TRP A 147 14.08 -5.26 -5.40
CA TRP A 147 14.01 -5.38 -3.95
C TRP A 147 14.53 -6.72 -3.44
N ALA A 148 14.30 -7.83 -4.16
CA ALA A 148 14.88 -9.12 -3.83
C ALA A 148 16.42 -9.07 -3.82
N THR A 149 17.02 -8.52 -4.88
CA THR A 149 18.47 -8.30 -4.96
C THR A 149 18.98 -7.42 -3.81
N GLN A 150 18.27 -6.34 -3.49
CA GLN A 150 18.66 -5.47 -2.38
C GLN A 150 18.60 -6.19 -1.03
N VAL A 151 17.61 -7.07 -0.83
CA VAL A 151 17.50 -7.90 0.39
C VAL A 151 18.67 -8.90 0.49
N GLU A 152 19.10 -9.50 -0.63
CA GLU A 152 20.29 -10.36 -0.65
C GLU A 152 21.55 -9.61 -0.20
N GLU A 153 21.73 -8.36 -0.68
CA GLU A 153 22.84 -7.51 -0.25
C GLU A 153 22.76 -7.17 1.24
N ASP A 154 21.54 -6.91 1.77
CA ASP A 154 21.32 -6.65 3.18
C ASP A 154 21.67 -7.87 4.05
N ILE A 155 21.37 -9.10 3.59
CA ILE A 155 21.77 -10.36 4.25
C ILE A 155 23.28 -10.45 4.32
N ILE A 156 23.97 -10.28 3.20
CA ILE A 156 25.44 -10.36 3.14
C ILE A 156 26.09 -9.33 4.07
N ARG A 157 25.55 -8.11 4.09
CA ARG A 157 26.05 -7.05 4.98
C ARG A 157 25.87 -7.42 6.45
N ALA A 158 24.67 -7.90 6.82
CA ALA A 158 24.37 -8.28 8.20
C ALA A 158 25.21 -9.48 8.68
N GLU A 159 25.59 -10.39 7.80
CA GLU A 159 26.49 -11.51 8.10
C GLU A 159 27.92 -11.05 8.35
N ARG A 160 28.42 -10.08 7.56
CA ARG A 160 29.75 -9.47 7.76
C ARG A 160 29.87 -8.68 9.06
N GLU A 161 28.80 -8.03 9.49
CA GLU A 161 28.78 -7.26 10.76
C GLU A 161 28.78 -8.16 12.01
N ARG A 162 28.51 -9.45 11.87
CA ARG A 162 28.51 -10.44 12.96
C ARG A 162 29.84 -11.16 13.15
N CYS A 163 30.72 -11.09 12.17
CA CYS A 163 32.09 -11.67 12.20
C CYS A 163 33.13 -10.67 12.69
#